data_f7857a201d996b8f24761cb97c811c76
#
_entry.id   f7857a201d996b8f24761cb97c811c76
#
_cell.length_a   1.000
_cell.length_b   1.000
_cell.length_c   1.000
_cell.angle_alpha   90.00
_cell.angle_beta   90.00
_cell.angle_gamma   90.00
#
_symmetry.space_group_name_H-M   'P 1'
#
loop_
_entity.id
_entity.type
_entity.pdbx_description
1 polymer ?
#
loop_
_entity_poly.entity_id
_entity_poly.type
_entity_poly.pdbx_seq_one_letter_code
_entity_poly.pdbx_strand_id
1 'polypeptide(L)'
;MTKAIPAREKAERLIKRIRNLETTLEGRKLDEAIRYYLPHPKQEEFHKAGALYRIRALLGANRSGKTTANIAEAVAHSLGYRPWLAKTDPDYKVKIKVPNRGLLISESFGEQVKKVLLTKLLGDPDTGVPGLLPKWALESTKKNQQGIITQVKLTNGSVIS
;
A
#
# COMPACT_ATOMS: atom_id res chain seq x y z
N MET A 1 16.80 -48.36 -8.07
CA MET A 1 16.67 -47.77 -9.43
C MET A 1 15.52 -46.81 -9.45
N THR A 2 15.79 -45.51 -9.45
CA THR A 2 14.74 -44.46 -9.48
C THR A 2 14.27 -44.30 -10.93
N LYS A 3 13.02 -44.65 -11.23
CA LYS A 3 12.43 -44.51 -12.58
C LYS A 3 12.43 -43.02 -12.97
N ALA A 4 13.08 -42.67 -14.08
CA ALA A 4 13.08 -41.34 -14.63
C ALA A 4 11.63 -40.95 -14.99
N ILE A 5 11.19 -39.76 -14.50
CA ILE A 5 9.85 -39.23 -14.80
C ILE A 5 9.81 -38.84 -16.30
N PRO A 6 8.79 -39.28 -17.06
CA PRO A 6 8.65 -38.93 -18.46
C PRO A 6 8.65 -37.40 -18.68
N ALA A 7 9.27 -36.94 -19.75
CA ALA A 7 9.39 -35.49 -20.04
C ALA A 7 8.03 -34.76 -20.04
N ARG A 8 6.97 -35.40 -20.56
CA ARG A 8 5.61 -34.88 -20.57
C ARG A 8 5.06 -34.66 -19.17
N GLU A 9 5.23 -35.61 -18.25
CA GLU A 9 4.77 -35.51 -16.88
C GLU A 9 5.52 -34.41 -16.12
N LYS A 10 6.82 -34.24 -16.41
CA LYS A 10 7.64 -33.15 -15.86
C LYS A 10 7.14 -31.79 -16.34
N ALA A 11 6.78 -31.67 -17.62
CA ALA A 11 6.23 -30.43 -18.20
C ALA A 11 4.86 -30.09 -17.57
N GLU A 12 3.95 -31.06 -17.42
CA GLU A 12 2.64 -30.85 -16.79
C GLU A 12 2.77 -30.40 -15.34
N ARG A 13 3.69 -30.99 -14.57
CA ARG A 13 3.99 -30.56 -13.19
C ARG A 13 4.52 -29.13 -13.12
N LEU A 14 5.39 -28.73 -14.05
CA LEU A 14 5.91 -27.37 -14.13
C LEU A 14 4.81 -26.35 -14.47
N ILE A 15 3.96 -26.66 -15.44
CA ILE A 15 2.83 -25.79 -15.81
C ILE A 15 1.89 -25.59 -14.62
N LYS A 16 1.54 -26.67 -13.90
CA LYS A 16 0.71 -26.58 -12.69
C LYS A 16 1.37 -25.72 -11.62
N ARG A 17 2.67 -25.87 -11.44
CA ARG A 17 3.43 -25.06 -10.46
C ARG A 17 3.46 -23.58 -10.84
N ILE A 18 3.65 -23.26 -12.11
CA ILE A 18 3.62 -21.89 -12.62
C ILE A 18 2.24 -21.25 -12.34
N ARG A 19 1.15 -21.91 -12.71
CA ARG A 19 -0.23 -21.42 -12.46
C ARG A 19 -0.49 -21.17 -10.97
N ASN A 20 -0.07 -22.08 -10.10
CA ASN A 20 -0.21 -21.91 -8.66
C ASN A 20 0.59 -20.72 -8.13
N LEU A 21 1.80 -20.48 -8.65
CA LEU A 21 2.63 -19.34 -8.29
C LEU A 21 2.01 -18.02 -8.78
N GLU A 22 1.47 -17.99 -9.99
CA GLU A 22 0.76 -16.83 -10.55
C GLU A 22 -0.45 -16.46 -9.69
N THR A 23 -1.31 -17.42 -9.36
CA THR A 23 -2.47 -17.20 -8.48
C THR A 23 -2.04 -16.70 -7.09
N THR A 24 -0.97 -17.24 -6.52
CA THR A 24 -0.44 -16.80 -5.22
C THR A 24 0.10 -15.39 -5.29
N LEU A 25 0.77 -15.02 -6.39
CA LEU A 25 1.32 -13.68 -6.62
C LEU A 25 0.20 -12.65 -6.79
N GLU A 26 -0.85 -12.98 -7.54
CA GLU A 26 -2.03 -12.12 -7.69
C GLU A 26 -2.73 -11.90 -6.35
N GLY A 27 -2.94 -12.95 -5.56
CA GLY A 27 -3.49 -12.82 -4.21
C GLY A 27 -2.64 -11.89 -3.33
N ARG A 28 -1.32 -12.02 -3.35
CA ARG A 28 -0.42 -11.13 -2.60
C ARG A 28 -0.47 -9.68 -3.08
N LYS A 29 -0.59 -9.44 -4.38
CA LYS A 29 -0.75 -8.09 -4.93
C LYS A 29 -2.03 -7.43 -4.45
N LEU A 30 -3.12 -8.20 -4.31
CA LEU A 30 -4.39 -7.69 -3.78
C LEU A 30 -4.34 -7.39 -2.27
N ASP A 31 -3.60 -8.20 -1.51
CA ASP A 31 -3.53 -8.06 -0.04
C ASP A 31 -2.47 -7.05 0.43
N GLU A 32 -1.39 -6.88 -0.34
CA GLU A 32 -0.23 -6.05 0.01
C GLU A 32 0.21 -5.17 -1.17
N ALA A 33 -0.73 -4.48 -1.82
CA ALA A 33 -0.44 -3.68 -3.02
C ALA A 33 0.70 -2.67 -2.85
N ILE A 34 0.89 -2.13 -1.64
CA ILE A 34 1.97 -1.20 -1.34
C ILE A 34 3.38 -1.79 -1.54
N ARG A 35 3.57 -3.10 -1.43
CA ARG A 35 4.86 -3.74 -1.73
C ARG A 35 5.25 -3.67 -3.20
N TYR A 36 4.25 -3.51 -4.06
CA TYR A 36 4.41 -3.41 -5.51
C TYR A 36 4.29 -1.97 -6.01
N TYR A 37 4.24 -1.01 -5.07
CA TYR A 37 4.27 0.40 -5.42
C TYR A 37 5.63 0.76 -5.99
N LEU A 38 5.63 1.27 -7.22
CA LEU A 38 6.83 1.75 -7.92
C LEU A 38 6.73 3.26 -8.06
N PRO A 39 7.41 4.03 -7.21
CA PRO A 39 7.43 5.48 -7.33
C PRO A 39 8.19 5.89 -8.59
N HIS A 40 7.65 6.86 -9.34
CA HIS A 40 8.43 7.49 -10.40
C HIS A 40 9.47 8.47 -9.78
N PRO A 41 10.50 8.95 -10.54
CA PRO A 41 11.62 9.68 -9.95
C PRO A 41 11.25 10.85 -9.04
N LYS A 42 10.23 11.65 -9.40
CA LYS A 42 9.78 12.76 -8.55
C LYS A 42 9.08 12.32 -7.26
N GLN A 43 8.39 11.19 -7.29
CA GLN A 43 7.80 10.61 -6.08
C GLN A 43 8.90 10.01 -5.19
N GLU A 44 9.92 9.42 -5.79
CA GLU A 44 11.08 8.90 -5.06
C GLU A 44 11.84 10.03 -4.34
N GLU A 45 12.09 11.16 -5.02
CA GLU A 45 12.65 12.38 -4.40
C GLU A 45 11.80 12.83 -3.21
N PHE A 46 10.47 12.85 -3.36
CA PHE A 46 9.53 13.22 -2.30
C PHE A 46 9.63 12.26 -1.10
N HIS A 47 9.73 10.94 -1.32
CA HIS A 47 9.88 9.96 -0.26
C HIS A 47 11.22 10.11 0.47
N LYS A 48 12.32 10.27 -0.27
CA LYS A 48 13.67 10.47 0.29
C LYS A 48 13.76 11.77 1.10
N ALA A 49 13.12 12.83 0.64
CA ALA A 49 13.09 14.12 1.36
C ALA A 49 12.47 14.01 2.76
N GLY A 50 11.64 12.98 3.02
CA GLY A 50 11.08 12.71 4.35
C GLY A 50 12.09 12.35 5.42
N ALA A 51 13.31 11.95 5.03
CA ALA A 51 14.39 11.73 5.96
C ALA A 51 15.04 13.06 6.44
N LEU A 52 14.90 14.13 5.67
CA LEU A 52 15.58 15.41 5.88
C LEU A 52 14.63 16.51 6.37
N TYR A 53 13.42 16.55 5.83
CA TYR A 53 12.49 17.66 6.02
C TYR A 53 11.20 17.23 6.71
N ARG A 54 10.73 18.04 7.67
CA ARG A 54 9.43 17.85 8.34
C ARG A 54 8.26 18.23 7.46
N ILE A 55 8.44 19.25 6.62
CA ILE A 55 7.42 19.77 5.70
C ILE A 55 7.91 19.54 4.27
N ARG A 56 7.06 18.95 3.45
CA ARG A 56 7.34 18.67 2.04
C ARG A 56 6.14 19.01 1.21
N ALA A 57 6.35 19.56 0.04
CA ALA A 57 5.31 19.83 -0.95
C ALA A 57 5.57 18.98 -2.21
N LEU A 58 4.55 18.28 -2.66
CA LEU A 58 4.57 17.54 -3.93
C LEU A 58 3.66 18.26 -4.92
N LEU A 59 4.26 19.08 -5.79
CA LEU A 59 3.59 19.81 -6.83
C LEU A 59 3.64 19.04 -8.16
N GLY A 60 2.60 19.18 -8.97
CA GLY A 60 2.56 18.53 -10.27
C GLY A 60 1.17 18.62 -10.90
N ALA A 61 1.09 18.29 -12.20
CA ALA A 61 -0.15 18.27 -12.97
C ALA A 61 -1.18 17.27 -12.42
N ASN A 62 -2.42 17.37 -12.85
CA ASN A 62 -3.44 16.39 -12.56
C ASN A 62 -3.00 14.99 -13.08
N ARG A 63 -3.41 13.94 -12.36
CA ARG A 63 -3.05 12.53 -12.66
C ARG A 63 -1.55 12.20 -12.59
N SER A 64 -0.71 13.08 -12.03
CA SER A 64 0.73 12.81 -11.81
C SER A 64 1.03 11.88 -10.61
N GLY A 65 0.02 11.25 -10.02
CA GLY A 65 0.22 10.30 -8.91
C GLY A 65 0.48 10.92 -7.55
N LYS A 66 0.29 12.24 -7.35
CA LYS A 66 0.49 12.93 -6.05
C LYS A 66 -0.25 12.27 -4.90
N THR A 67 -1.54 12.00 -5.09
CA THR A 67 -2.38 11.38 -4.06
C THR A 67 -1.86 9.97 -3.71
N THR A 68 -1.46 9.19 -4.70
CA THR A 68 -0.89 7.85 -4.47
C THR A 68 0.40 7.93 -3.66
N ALA A 69 1.31 8.87 -3.99
CA ALA A 69 2.55 9.06 -3.24
C ALA A 69 2.28 9.52 -1.80
N ASN A 70 1.35 10.46 -1.59
CA ASN A 70 0.98 10.93 -0.26
C ASN A 70 0.36 9.80 0.60
N ILE A 71 -0.53 8.99 0.04
CA ILE A 71 -1.12 7.84 0.74
C ILE A 71 -0.05 6.77 1.03
N ALA A 72 0.83 6.47 0.07
CA ALA A 72 1.94 5.55 0.30
C ALA A 72 2.83 6.01 1.46
N GLU A 73 3.17 7.29 1.52
CA GLU A 73 3.96 7.86 2.62
C GLU A 73 3.20 7.85 3.95
N ALA A 74 1.89 8.16 3.95
CA ALA A 74 1.06 8.07 5.15
C ALA A 74 0.99 6.63 5.71
N VAL A 75 0.83 5.63 4.83
CA VAL A 75 0.87 4.22 5.21
C VAL A 75 2.25 3.83 5.73
N ALA A 76 3.33 4.23 5.05
CA ALA A 76 4.71 3.97 5.50
C ALA A 76 4.98 4.55 6.89
N HIS A 77 4.56 5.78 7.15
CA HIS A 77 4.68 6.41 8.47
C HIS A 77 3.89 5.65 9.53
N SER A 78 2.68 5.22 9.21
CA SER A 78 1.83 4.46 10.14
C SER A 78 2.37 3.05 10.42
N LEU A 79 3.05 2.42 9.45
CA LEU A 79 3.70 1.13 9.62
C LEU A 79 5.09 1.22 10.28
N GLY A 80 5.77 2.38 10.18
CA GLY A 80 7.13 2.58 10.66
C GLY A 80 8.22 2.22 9.64
N TYR A 81 7.85 1.79 8.43
CA TYR A 81 8.77 1.43 7.35
C TYR A 81 8.10 1.58 5.98
N ARG A 82 8.92 1.59 4.91
CA ARG A 82 8.47 1.66 3.52
C ARG A 82 8.39 0.25 2.91
N PRO A 83 7.18 -0.34 2.76
CA PRO A 83 7.03 -1.72 2.31
C PRO A 83 7.54 -2.01 0.89
N TRP A 84 7.67 -0.98 0.05
CA TRP A 84 8.18 -1.09 -1.33
C TRP A 84 9.71 -1.10 -1.44
N LEU A 85 10.42 -0.86 -0.34
CA LEU A 85 11.88 -0.92 -0.30
C LEU A 85 12.37 -2.24 0.29
N ALA A 86 13.57 -2.66 -0.10
CA ALA A 86 14.23 -3.79 0.54
C ALA A 86 14.57 -3.47 2.00
N LYS A 87 14.53 -4.46 2.89
CA LYS A 87 14.87 -4.27 4.32
C LYS A 87 16.30 -3.77 4.55
N THR A 88 17.18 -3.99 3.58
CA THR A 88 18.58 -3.53 3.58
C THR A 88 18.75 -2.10 3.09
N ASP A 89 17.68 -1.51 2.50
CA ASP A 89 17.72 -0.14 2.02
C ASP A 89 17.81 0.84 3.20
N PRO A 90 18.72 1.84 3.17
CA PRO A 90 18.87 2.83 4.23
C PRO A 90 17.58 3.64 4.47
N ASP A 91 16.75 3.82 3.43
CA ASP A 91 15.50 4.55 3.51
C ASP A 91 14.30 3.64 3.88
N TYR A 92 14.52 2.35 4.15
CA TYR A 92 13.45 1.41 4.51
C TYR A 92 12.69 1.85 5.75
N LYS A 93 13.38 2.23 6.82
CA LYS A 93 12.75 2.70 8.07
C LYS A 93 12.41 4.18 7.98
N VAL A 94 11.19 4.53 8.40
CA VAL A 94 10.83 5.94 8.58
C VAL A 94 11.27 6.44 9.96
N LYS A 95 11.54 7.76 10.09
CA LYS A 95 12.01 8.36 11.36
C LYS A 95 10.91 8.50 12.42
N ILE A 96 9.64 8.41 12.01
CA ILE A 96 8.50 8.57 12.92
C ILE A 96 8.30 7.28 13.70
N LYS A 97 8.24 7.41 15.03
CA LYS A 97 7.97 6.27 15.92
C LYS A 97 6.53 5.77 15.76
N VAL A 98 6.34 4.48 15.85
CA VAL A 98 5.02 3.83 15.92
C VAL A 98 4.77 3.34 17.35
N PRO A 99 3.53 3.36 17.85
CA PRO A 99 2.32 3.85 17.20
C PRO A 99 2.28 5.38 17.06
N ASN A 100 1.64 5.87 16.00
CA ASN A 100 1.49 7.31 15.76
C ASN A 100 0.08 7.65 15.25
N ARG A 101 -0.17 8.96 15.04
CA ARG A 101 -1.43 9.46 14.49
C ARG A 101 -1.14 10.28 13.25
N GLY A 102 -1.74 9.91 12.12
CA GLY A 102 -1.74 10.63 10.87
C GLY A 102 -3.09 11.31 10.61
N LEU A 103 -3.06 12.43 9.91
CA LEU A 103 -4.26 13.14 9.45
C LEU A 103 -4.16 13.34 7.93
N LEU A 104 -5.19 12.90 7.21
CA LEU A 104 -5.36 13.14 5.79
C LEU A 104 -6.43 14.22 5.59
N ILE A 105 -6.06 15.30 4.92
CA ILE A 105 -6.95 16.43 4.67
C ILE A 105 -7.26 16.52 3.18
N SER A 106 -8.51 16.78 2.83
CA SER A 106 -8.98 17.01 1.46
C SER A 106 -9.88 18.22 1.41
N GLU A 107 -9.99 18.86 0.24
CA GLU A 107 -10.84 20.03 0.02
C GLU A 107 -12.34 19.74 0.23
N SER A 108 -12.78 18.52 -0.11
CA SER A 108 -14.17 18.09 -0.03
C SER A 108 -14.29 16.81 0.80
N PHE A 109 -15.06 16.87 1.88
CA PHE A 109 -15.22 15.75 2.79
C PHE A 109 -15.97 14.56 2.15
N GLY A 110 -17.01 14.78 1.37
CA GLY A 110 -17.85 13.72 0.84
C GLY A 110 -17.20 12.95 -0.33
N GLU A 111 -17.12 13.62 -1.47
CA GLU A 111 -16.73 12.98 -2.74
C GLU A 111 -15.24 12.63 -2.82
N GLN A 112 -14.36 13.59 -2.50
CA GLN A 112 -12.91 13.35 -2.62
C GLN A 112 -12.38 12.38 -1.57
N VAL A 113 -12.86 12.48 -0.33
CA VAL A 113 -12.46 11.54 0.70
C VAL A 113 -12.89 10.13 0.33
N LYS A 114 -14.17 9.92 -0.01
CA LYS A 114 -14.71 8.61 -0.33
C LYS A 114 -14.13 8.03 -1.62
N LYS A 115 -14.21 8.80 -2.72
CA LYS A 115 -13.85 8.30 -4.06
C LYS A 115 -12.35 8.29 -4.33
N VAL A 116 -11.56 9.10 -3.64
CA VAL A 116 -10.13 9.22 -3.93
C VAL A 116 -9.27 8.73 -2.77
N LEU A 117 -9.39 9.33 -1.57
CA LEU A 117 -8.50 8.99 -0.47
C LEU A 117 -8.78 7.59 0.07
N LEU A 118 -10.03 7.25 0.37
CA LEU A 118 -10.38 5.94 0.92
C LEU A 118 -10.17 4.82 -0.09
N THR A 119 -10.49 5.03 -1.36
CA THR A 119 -10.20 4.05 -2.42
C THR A 119 -8.70 3.79 -2.55
N LYS A 120 -7.85 4.83 -2.49
CA LYS A 120 -6.39 4.64 -2.53
C LYS A 120 -5.85 4.00 -1.26
N LEU A 121 -6.44 4.31 -0.10
CA LEU A 121 -5.98 3.79 1.19
C LEU A 121 -6.44 2.35 1.41
N LEU A 122 -7.75 2.08 1.29
CA LEU A 122 -8.38 0.81 1.66
C LEU A 122 -8.73 -0.08 0.47
N GLY A 123 -8.74 0.46 -0.74
CA GLY A 123 -9.23 -0.20 -1.94
C GLY A 123 -10.70 0.09 -2.21
N ASP A 124 -11.15 -0.42 -3.32
CA ASP A 124 -12.53 -0.32 -3.76
C ASP A 124 -13.12 -1.73 -3.90
N PRO A 125 -14.06 -2.12 -3.03
CA PRO A 125 -14.66 -3.44 -3.08
C PRO A 125 -15.50 -3.67 -4.34
N ASP A 126 -16.06 -2.61 -4.93
CA ASP A 126 -16.93 -2.73 -6.11
C ASP A 126 -16.13 -3.00 -7.39
N THR A 127 -14.96 -2.39 -7.51
CA THR A 127 -14.07 -2.56 -8.67
C THR A 127 -12.95 -3.58 -8.45
N GLY A 128 -12.77 -4.06 -7.22
CA GLY A 128 -11.68 -4.98 -6.85
C GLY A 128 -10.28 -4.33 -6.86
N VAL A 129 -10.18 -3.01 -6.99
CA VAL A 129 -8.91 -2.29 -6.95
C VAL A 129 -8.34 -2.33 -5.54
N PRO A 130 -7.12 -2.85 -5.31
CA PRO A 130 -6.54 -2.94 -3.98
C PRO A 130 -6.13 -1.57 -3.44
N GLY A 131 -6.29 -1.39 -2.12
CA GLY A 131 -5.77 -0.23 -1.40
C GLY A 131 -4.29 -0.39 -1.08
N LEU A 132 -3.65 0.74 -0.77
CA LEU A 132 -2.24 0.74 -0.36
C LEU A 132 -2.03 0.29 1.09
N LEU A 133 -3.06 0.35 1.95
CA LEU A 133 -2.95 -0.21 3.30
C LEU A 133 -3.06 -1.73 3.23
N PRO A 134 -2.03 -2.49 3.67
CA PRO A 134 -2.11 -3.94 3.68
C PRO A 134 -3.26 -4.43 4.55
N LYS A 135 -3.99 -5.46 4.10
CA LYS A 135 -5.15 -6.01 4.85
C LYS A 135 -4.78 -6.47 6.26
N TRP A 136 -3.60 -7.07 6.43
CA TRP A 136 -3.11 -7.51 7.74
C TRP A 136 -2.81 -6.35 8.71
N ALA A 137 -2.58 -5.14 8.19
CA ALA A 137 -2.32 -3.97 9.03
C ALA A 137 -3.59 -3.27 9.49
N LEU A 138 -4.73 -3.56 8.88
CA LEU A 138 -6.03 -2.98 9.26
C LEU A 138 -6.61 -3.71 10.49
N GLU A 139 -6.82 -2.99 11.59
CA GLU A 139 -7.51 -3.51 12.78
C GLU A 139 -9.00 -3.16 12.74
N SER A 140 -9.33 -1.89 12.56
CA SER A 140 -10.72 -1.42 12.57
C SER A 140 -10.89 -0.08 11.87
N THR A 141 -12.13 0.25 11.53
CA THR A 141 -12.51 1.55 10.98
C THR A 141 -13.64 2.17 11.78
N LYS A 142 -13.64 3.51 11.92
CA LYS A 142 -14.80 4.26 12.44
C LYS A 142 -15.45 5.02 11.30
N LYS A 143 -16.78 5.06 11.31
CA LYS A 143 -17.60 5.80 10.34
C LYS A 143 -18.36 6.92 11.05
N ASN A 144 -18.62 8.00 10.31
CA ASN A 144 -19.53 9.05 10.75
C ASN A 144 -21.01 8.64 10.55
N GLN A 145 -21.94 9.54 10.89
CA GLN A 145 -23.38 9.32 10.71
C GLN A 145 -23.80 9.08 9.25
N GLN A 146 -23.00 9.56 8.29
CA GLN A 146 -23.22 9.39 6.85
C GLN A 146 -22.59 8.10 6.30
N GLY A 147 -22.03 7.24 7.17
CA GLY A 147 -21.37 5.99 6.78
C GLY A 147 -19.98 6.16 6.16
N ILE A 148 -19.42 7.38 6.16
CA ILE A 148 -18.08 7.65 5.61
C ILE A 148 -17.04 7.30 6.68
N ILE A 149 -16.01 6.54 6.29
CA ILE A 149 -14.89 6.21 7.18
C ILE A 149 -14.12 7.50 7.50
N THR A 150 -14.00 7.80 8.79
CA THR A 150 -13.28 8.97 9.31
C THR A 150 -12.03 8.59 10.07
N GLN A 151 -11.86 7.30 10.39
CA GLN A 151 -10.69 6.83 11.10
C GLN A 151 -10.38 5.39 10.72
N VAL A 152 -9.10 5.11 10.54
CA VAL A 152 -8.55 3.79 10.27
C VAL A 152 -7.54 3.48 11.36
N LYS A 153 -7.77 2.43 12.14
CA LYS A 153 -6.86 1.97 13.19
C LYS A 153 -6.06 0.78 12.67
N LEU A 154 -4.76 0.80 12.89
CA LEU A 154 -3.83 -0.25 12.49
C LEU A 154 -3.56 -1.20 13.67
N THR A 155 -3.19 -2.43 13.33
CA THR A 155 -2.84 -3.50 14.30
C THR A 155 -1.66 -3.15 15.22
N ASN A 156 -0.79 -2.24 14.80
CA ASN A 156 0.31 -1.72 15.64
C ASN A 156 -0.10 -0.54 16.54
N GLY A 157 -1.39 -0.18 16.57
CA GLY A 157 -1.94 0.92 17.35
C GLY A 157 -1.89 2.30 16.69
N SER A 158 -1.28 2.44 15.50
CA SER A 158 -1.30 3.70 14.75
C SER A 158 -2.71 3.99 14.22
N VAL A 159 -3.00 5.27 14.00
CA VAL A 159 -4.32 5.74 13.55
C VAL A 159 -4.16 6.74 12.41
N ILE A 160 -4.94 6.57 11.34
CA ILE A 160 -5.10 7.53 10.24
C ILE A 160 -6.53 8.08 10.30
N SER A 161 -6.65 9.41 10.32
CA SER A 161 -7.93 10.14 10.39
C SER A 161 -8.09 11.06 9.20
#